data_c4e5db3fd1fb3d48e5e84d21bde3c51d
#
_entry.id   c4e5db3fd1fb3d48e5e84d21bde3c51d
#
_cell.length_a   1.000
_cell.length_b   1.000
_cell.length_c   1.000
_cell.angle_alpha   90.00
_cell.angle_beta   90.00
_cell.angle_gamma   90.00
#
_symmetry.space_group_name_H-M   'P 1'
#
loop_
_entity.id
_entity.type
_entity.pdbx_description
1 polymer ?
#
loop_
_entity_poly.entity_id
_entity_poly.type
_entity_poly.pdbx_seq_one_letter_code
_entity_poly.pdbx_strand_id
1 'polypeptide(L)'
;MKRSTWRKHHKWVGITICFFLIMFCFSGIILNHRNVFNDISISRGMLPEKYRFHNWNNGLLRGTLKCETKNRQHLIFLYGTAGIFITDSTASKFTSYNKGILHGADHKQIRNMVQTQHGDIFAASIWGLYHLKEKGWISIQLPTEDNELITDLTIYKDTMVLLSRSYAYISLPPYKSFRRIQLQAPNNYKNEVSIFRQIWLLHCGALFGTIGKLIMDIVGLALSALCITGIWFWFNPRKRLMTWHDGIGRYTIILTLLITFTGWCLRPPLMIP
;
A
#
# COMPACT_ATOMS: atom_id res chain seq x y z
N MET A 1 -1.21 -46.10 5.35
CA MET A 1 -1.83 -45.55 6.59
C MET A 1 -3.35 -45.70 6.54
N LYS A 2 -3.99 -46.09 7.67
CA LYS A 2 -5.45 -46.28 7.72
C LYS A 2 -6.17 -44.89 7.61
N ARG A 3 -7.33 -44.85 6.94
CA ARG A 3 -8.14 -43.61 6.76
C ARG A 3 -8.50 -42.94 8.10
N SER A 4 -8.64 -43.70 9.16
CA SER A 4 -8.89 -43.22 10.53
C SER A 4 -7.72 -42.40 11.10
N THR A 5 -6.47 -42.80 10.80
CA THR A 5 -5.26 -42.12 11.26
C THR A 5 -5.12 -40.74 10.60
N TRP A 6 -5.37 -40.63 9.27
CA TRP A 6 -5.36 -39.37 8.57
C TRP A 6 -6.40 -38.38 9.10
N ARG A 7 -7.62 -38.84 9.39
CA ARG A 7 -8.67 -38.01 10.00
C ARG A 7 -8.27 -37.49 11.38
N LYS A 8 -7.60 -38.34 12.19
CA LYS A 8 -7.10 -37.92 13.50
C LYS A 8 -6.02 -36.86 13.41
N HIS A 9 -5.06 -37.01 12.50
CA HIS A 9 -4.01 -36.01 12.26
C HIS A 9 -4.61 -34.71 11.74
N HIS A 10 -5.47 -34.75 10.71
CA HIS A 10 -6.15 -33.57 10.17
C HIS A 10 -6.91 -32.83 11.28
N LYS A 11 -7.63 -33.52 12.15
CA LYS A 11 -8.36 -32.91 13.25
C LYS A 11 -7.45 -32.14 14.20
N TRP A 12 -6.38 -32.73 14.68
CA TRP A 12 -5.50 -32.09 15.66
C TRP A 12 -4.66 -30.96 15.07
N VAL A 13 -4.07 -31.21 13.91
CA VAL A 13 -3.32 -30.17 13.18
C VAL A 13 -4.26 -29.03 12.78
N GLY A 14 -5.44 -29.35 12.26
CA GLY A 14 -6.43 -28.34 11.85
C GLY A 14 -6.82 -27.42 12.99
N ILE A 15 -7.18 -27.96 14.17
CA ILE A 15 -7.55 -27.12 15.33
C ILE A 15 -6.41 -26.20 15.75
N THR A 16 -5.17 -26.73 15.79
CA THR A 16 -4.01 -25.95 16.20
C THR A 16 -3.76 -24.76 15.26
N ILE A 17 -3.96 -24.94 13.95
CA ILE A 17 -3.64 -23.88 12.97
C ILE A 17 -4.85 -23.01 12.61
N CYS A 18 -6.09 -23.41 12.91
CA CYS A 18 -7.31 -22.69 12.51
C CYS A 18 -7.30 -21.21 12.92
N PHE A 19 -6.86 -20.90 14.14
CA PHE A 19 -6.79 -19.52 14.61
C PHE A 19 -5.88 -18.65 13.71
N PHE A 20 -4.69 -19.15 13.43
CA PHE A 20 -3.73 -18.44 12.58
C PHE A 20 -4.23 -18.35 11.14
N LEU A 21 -4.87 -19.40 10.61
CA LEU A 21 -5.44 -19.38 9.27
C LEU A 21 -6.54 -18.33 9.13
N ILE A 22 -7.47 -18.25 10.07
CA ILE A 22 -8.51 -17.24 10.08
C ILE A 22 -7.88 -15.84 10.11
N MET A 23 -6.91 -15.62 11.01
CA MET A 23 -6.20 -14.33 11.08
C MET A 23 -5.52 -13.98 9.76
N PHE A 24 -4.83 -14.92 9.11
CA PHE A 24 -4.17 -14.70 7.83
C PHE A 24 -5.15 -14.43 6.70
N CYS A 25 -6.29 -15.14 6.64
CA CYS A 25 -7.32 -14.90 5.65
C CYS A 25 -7.91 -13.49 5.76
N PHE A 26 -8.31 -13.08 6.97
CA PHE A 26 -8.83 -11.73 7.18
C PHE A 26 -7.80 -10.64 6.90
N SER A 27 -6.58 -10.79 7.40
CA SER A 27 -5.51 -9.81 7.11
C SER A 27 -5.17 -9.74 5.63
N GLY A 28 -5.20 -10.87 4.90
CA GLY A 28 -4.98 -10.92 3.46
C GLY A 28 -6.05 -10.16 2.68
N ILE A 29 -7.33 -10.35 3.03
CA ILE A 29 -8.45 -9.61 2.44
C ILE A 29 -8.30 -8.10 2.69
N ILE A 30 -8.01 -7.69 3.93
CA ILE A 30 -7.79 -6.28 4.28
C ILE A 30 -6.65 -5.67 3.46
N LEU A 31 -5.53 -6.39 3.31
CA LEU A 31 -4.38 -5.93 2.53
C LEU A 31 -4.68 -5.83 1.02
N ASN A 32 -5.53 -6.71 0.48
CA ASN A 32 -5.98 -6.64 -0.91
C ASN A 32 -6.88 -5.43 -1.18
N HIS A 33 -7.63 -4.98 -0.16
CA HIS A 33 -8.55 -3.85 -0.23
C HIS A 33 -8.02 -2.63 0.53
N ARG A 34 -6.75 -2.35 0.39
CA ARG A 34 -6.05 -1.27 1.07
C ARG A 34 -6.78 0.08 0.99
N ASN A 35 -7.36 0.41 -0.16
CA ASN A 35 -8.05 1.69 -0.38
C ASN A 35 -9.25 1.88 0.57
N VAL A 36 -9.90 0.80 1.01
CA VAL A 36 -11.04 0.84 1.95
C VAL A 36 -10.57 1.02 3.39
N PHE A 37 -9.42 0.44 3.75
CA PHE A 37 -8.95 0.35 5.14
C PHE A 37 -7.83 1.35 5.47
N ASN A 38 -7.32 2.09 4.49
CA ASN A 38 -6.13 2.92 4.63
C ASN A 38 -6.29 4.09 5.61
N ASP A 39 -7.53 4.56 5.82
CA ASP A 39 -7.83 5.68 6.72
C ASP A 39 -8.15 5.23 8.15
N ILE A 40 -8.21 3.90 8.39
CA ILE A 40 -8.44 3.36 9.73
C ILE A 40 -7.11 3.35 10.47
N SER A 41 -7.08 4.05 11.61
CA SER A 41 -5.90 4.11 12.49
C SER A 41 -6.22 3.55 13.86
N ILE A 42 -5.22 2.94 14.49
CA ILE A 42 -5.27 2.48 15.88
C ILE A 42 -4.30 3.27 16.74
N SER A 43 -4.61 3.42 18.02
CA SER A 43 -3.71 4.08 18.95
C SER A 43 -2.40 3.29 19.10
N ARG A 44 -1.26 3.99 19.05
CA ARG A 44 0.05 3.38 19.31
C ARG A 44 0.14 2.73 20.70
N GLY A 45 -0.62 3.21 21.67
CA GLY A 45 -0.70 2.64 23.00
C GLY A 45 -1.20 1.18 23.04
N MET A 46 -1.96 0.75 22.00
CA MET A 46 -2.43 -0.64 21.87
C MET A 46 -1.37 -1.59 21.30
N LEU A 47 -0.26 -1.07 20.79
CA LEU A 47 0.81 -1.87 20.21
C LEU A 47 1.74 -2.39 21.31
N PRO A 48 2.36 -3.58 21.13
CA PRO A 48 3.45 -4.04 21.98
C PRO A 48 4.57 -2.99 22.02
N GLU A 49 5.25 -2.85 23.16
CA GLU A 49 6.24 -1.80 23.42
C GLU A 49 7.28 -1.65 22.30
N LYS A 50 7.78 -2.76 21.79
CA LYS A 50 8.72 -2.80 20.65
C LYS A 50 8.24 -2.08 19.39
N TYR A 51 6.90 -1.94 19.19
CA TYR A 51 6.27 -1.34 18.02
C TYR A 51 5.60 0.00 18.31
N ARG A 52 5.69 0.54 19.54
CA ARG A 52 5.03 1.79 19.93
C ARG A 52 5.65 3.03 19.29
N PHE A 53 6.92 2.95 18.87
CA PHE A 53 7.65 4.08 18.30
C PHE A 53 7.65 5.31 19.22
N HIS A 54 8.77 5.58 19.86
CA HIS A 54 8.89 6.65 20.85
C HIS A 54 8.80 8.05 20.23
N ASN A 55 9.24 8.22 18.99
CA ASN A 55 9.16 9.48 18.27
C ASN A 55 7.90 9.55 17.42
N TRP A 56 7.22 10.72 17.43
CA TRP A 56 6.01 10.91 16.63
C TRP A 56 6.24 10.76 15.12
N ASN A 57 7.42 11.15 14.65
CA ASN A 57 7.80 11.20 13.24
C ASN A 57 8.41 9.89 12.70
N ASN A 58 8.40 8.81 13.45
CA ASN A 58 9.06 7.57 13.08
C ASN A 58 8.62 7.05 11.70
N GLY A 59 9.47 7.26 10.68
CA GLY A 59 9.20 6.92 9.28
C GLY A 59 8.10 7.75 8.59
N LEU A 60 7.53 8.76 9.26
CA LEU A 60 6.46 9.60 8.71
C LEU A 60 6.98 10.75 7.85
N LEU A 61 8.18 11.24 8.14
CA LEU A 61 8.85 12.30 7.37
C LEU A 61 9.88 11.68 6.43
N ARG A 62 9.96 12.20 5.22
CA ARG A 62 10.84 11.70 4.15
C ARG A 62 11.77 12.75 3.58
N GLY A 63 11.39 14.01 3.67
CA GLY A 63 12.19 15.08 3.11
C GLY A 63 11.87 16.42 3.72
N THR A 64 12.72 17.40 3.36
CA THR A 64 12.61 18.78 3.79
C THR A 64 12.74 19.70 2.58
N LEU A 65 12.04 20.83 2.61
CA LEU A 65 12.19 21.90 1.65
C LEU A 65 12.36 23.23 2.39
N LYS A 66 13.50 23.86 2.24
CA LYS A 66 13.72 25.22 2.70
C LYS A 66 13.19 26.20 1.63
N CYS A 67 12.28 27.07 2.02
CA CYS A 67 11.68 28.05 1.15
C CYS A 67 11.87 29.46 1.69
N GLU A 68 11.95 30.40 0.77
CA GLU A 68 11.80 31.82 1.07
C GLU A 68 10.44 32.29 0.57
N THR A 69 9.61 32.78 1.47
CA THR A 69 8.35 33.40 1.10
C THR A 69 8.57 34.79 0.53
N LYS A 70 7.58 35.30 -0.23
CA LYS A 70 7.60 36.69 -0.75
C LYS A 70 7.87 37.76 0.32
N ASN A 71 7.57 37.45 1.59
CA ASN A 71 7.82 38.33 2.74
C ASN A 71 9.19 38.10 3.40
N ARG A 72 10.15 37.43 2.74
CA ARG A 72 11.48 37.08 3.27
C ARG A 72 11.45 36.27 4.56
N GLN A 73 10.36 35.57 4.84
CA GLN A 73 10.33 34.61 5.93
C GLN A 73 10.88 33.29 5.44
N HIS A 74 11.88 32.76 6.15
CA HIS A 74 12.39 31.41 5.90
C HIS A 74 11.44 30.40 6.52
N LEU A 75 10.79 29.62 5.67
CA LEU A 75 9.96 28.49 6.10
C LEU A 75 10.70 27.19 5.79
N ILE A 76 10.64 26.27 6.73
CA ILE A 76 11.13 24.91 6.53
C ILE A 76 9.92 24.00 6.50
N PHE A 77 9.66 23.41 5.36
CA PHE A 77 8.67 22.37 5.20
C PHE A 77 9.31 21.01 5.46
N LEU A 78 8.59 20.17 6.19
CA LEU A 78 8.89 18.74 6.31
C LEU A 78 7.73 17.99 5.69
N TYR A 79 8.03 16.98 4.91
CA TYR A 79 6.99 16.24 4.21
C TYR A 79 7.25 14.73 4.21
N GLY A 80 6.19 13.95 4.03
CA GLY A 80 6.29 12.50 3.99
C GLY A 80 4.92 11.82 4.00
N THR A 81 4.84 10.66 4.64
CA THR A 81 3.62 9.85 4.65
C THR A 81 2.51 10.42 5.52
N ALA A 82 2.84 11.31 6.46
CA ALA A 82 1.87 11.98 7.33
C ALA A 82 1.38 13.33 6.79
N GLY A 83 1.86 13.73 5.61
CA GLY A 83 1.55 15.02 5.00
C GLY A 83 2.69 16.02 5.09
N ILE A 84 2.32 17.30 5.15
CA ILE A 84 3.23 18.45 5.17
C ILE A 84 3.13 19.14 6.53
N PHE A 85 4.29 19.48 7.07
CA PHE A 85 4.44 20.24 8.30
C PHE A 85 5.37 21.42 8.05
N ILE A 86 5.16 22.49 8.83
CA ILE A 86 6.08 23.63 8.89
C ILE A 86 6.77 23.59 10.25
N THR A 87 8.05 23.93 10.25
CA THR A 87 8.84 24.11 11.45
C THR A 87 9.64 25.41 11.40
N ASP A 88 10.10 25.82 12.58
CA ASP A 88 11.04 26.93 12.75
C ASP A 88 12.51 26.48 12.48
N SER A 89 13.43 27.42 12.50
CA SER A 89 14.86 27.17 12.26
C SER A 89 15.50 26.25 13.30
N THR A 90 14.88 26.11 14.48
CA THR A 90 15.35 25.25 15.59
C THR A 90 14.68 23.89 15.60
N ALA A 91 13.74 23.64 14.69
CA ALA A 91 12.91 22.43 14.66
C ALA A 91 12.22 22.13 15.99
N SER A 92 11.84 23.18 16.74
CA SER A 92 11.23 23.05 18.07
C SER A 92 9.71 22.94 18.02
N LYS A 93 9.08 23.53 17.00
CA LYS A 93 7.63 23.53 16.81
C LYS A 93 7.25 23.01 15.45
N PHE A 94 6.25 22.14 15.42
CA PHE A 94 5.75 21.53 14.18
C PHE A 94 4.26 21.85 14.05
N THR A 95 3.90 22.46 12.94
CA THR A 95 2.50 22.78 12.63
C THR A 95 2.08 22.05 11.35
N SER A 96 0.95 21.34 11.40
CA SER A 96 0.39 20.66 10.23
C SER A 96 -0.02 21.70 9.17
N TYR A 97 0.36 21.47 7.91
CA TYR A 97 0.11 22.38 6.80
C TYR A 97 -0.56 21.67 5.62
N ASN A 98 -1.63 20.92 5.92
CA ASN A 98 -2.32 20.06 4.95
C ASN A 98 -3.64 20.65 4.43
N LYS A 99 -3.97 21.92 4.73
CA LYS A 99 -5.22 22.54 4.29
C LYS A 99 -5.31 22.58 2.76
N GLY A 100 -6.33 21.93 2.19
CA GLY A 100 -6.55 21.84 0.74
C GLY A 100 -5.99 20.57 0.08
N ILE A 101 -5.22 19.75 0.79
CA ILE A 101 -4.90 18.40 0.33
C ILE A 101 -6.15 17.53 0.46
N LEU A 102 -6.45 16.74 -0.57
CA LEU A 102 -7.61 15.83 -0.56
C LEU A 102 -7.57 14.86 0.61
N HIS A 103 -8.76 14.47 1.09
CA HIS A 103 -8.87 13.49 2.15
C HIS A 103 -8.36 12.13 1.72
N GLY A 104 -7.85 11.37 2.67
CA GLY A 104 -7.31 10.03 2.48
C GLY A 104 -5.83 9.95 2.81
N ALA A 105 -5.42 8.84 3.43
CA ALA A 105 -4.03 8.63 3.85
C ALA A 105 -3.06 8.66 2.65
N ASP A 106 -3.49 8.15 1.51
CA ASP A 106 -2.65 8.12 0.31
C ASP A 106 -2.48 9.52 -0.33
N HIS A 107 -3.48 10.40 -0.24
CA HIS A 107 -3.35 11.78 -0.71
C HIS A 107 -2.38 12.62 0.14
N LYS A 108 -2.24 12.27 1.41
CA LYS A 108 -1.26 12.90 2.32
C LYS A 108 0.15 12.36 2.16
N GLN A 109 0.35 11.26 1.44
CA GLN A 109 1.70 10.73 1.19
C GLN A 109 2.45 11.57 0.18
N ILE A 110 3.15 12.60 0.66
CA ILE A 110 3.95 13.48 -0.18
C ILE A 110 5.26 12.80 -0.56
N ARG A 111 5.53 12.77 -1.85
CA ARG A 111 6.74 12.18 -2.45
C ARG A 111 7.87 13.16 -2.48
N ASN A 112 7.59 14.35 -3.01
CA ASN A 112 8.54 15.43 -3.09
C ASN A 112 7.85 16.78 -3.08
N MET A 113 8.61 17.82 -2.73
CA MET A 113 8.20 19.22 -2.79
C MET A 113 9.29 20.04 -3.44
N VAL A 114 8.90 21.02 -4.25
CA VAL A 114 9.82 21.89 -4.96
C VAL A 114 9.36 23.35 -4.91
N GLN A 115 10.31 24.27 -4.94
CA GLN A 115 10.07 25.70 -5.13
C GLN A 115 10.62 26.15 -6.48
N THR A 116 9.82 26.88 -7.24
CA THR A 116 10.25 27.49 -8.49
C THR A 116 11.12 28.71 -8.25
N GLN A 117 11.82 29.18 -9.27
CA GLN A 117 12.59 30.43 -9.21
C GLN A 117 11.70 31.68 -8.94
N HIS A 118 10.41 31.58 -9.28
CA HIS A 118 9.42 32.65 -9.03
C HIS A 118 8.77 32.55 -7.63
N GLY A 119 9.21 31.59 -6.82
CA GLY A 119 8.73 31.41 -5.43
C GLY A 119 7.45 30.56 -5.31
N ASP A 120 6.90 30.03 -6.39
CA ASP A 120 5.77 29.10 -6.31
C ASP A 120 6.22 27.75 -5.72
N ILE A 121 5.40 27.19 -4.84
CA ILE A 121 5.71 25.92 -4.16
C ILE A 121 4.73 24.84 -4.62
N PHE A 122 5.28 23.69 -5.01
CA PHE A 122 4.51 22.54 -5.44
C PHE A 122 4.83 21.33 -4.57
N ALA A 123 3.82 20.48 -4.35
CA ALA A 123 3.93 19.23 -3.61
C ALA A 123 3.32 18.10 -4.45
N ALA A 124 4.09 17.05 -4.69
CA ALA A 124 3.61 15.84 -5.33
C ALA A 124 3.25 14.79 -4.28
N SER A 125 2.00 14.40 -4.23
CA SER A 125 1.54 13.22 -3.49
C SER A 125 1.54 11.99 -4.39
N ILE A 126 1.22 10.82 -3.83
CA ILE A 126 1.09 9.59 -4.63
C ILE A 126 0.05 9.74 -5.75
N TRP A 127 -1.04 10.47 -5.50
CA TRP A 127 -2.19 10.56 -6.40
C TRP A 127 -2.43 11.93 -7.01
N GLY A 128 -1.62 12.94 -6.71
CA GLY A 128 -1.87 14.28 -7.22
C GLY A 128 -0.72 15.24 -7.03
N LEU A 129 -0.78 16.30 -7.81
CA LEU A 129 0.11 17.46 -7.70
C LEU A 129 -0.68 18.63 -7.08
N TYR A 130 -0.07 19.29 -6.14
CA TYR A 130 -0.66 20.42 -5.42
C TYR A 130 0.22 21.64 -5.57
N HIS A 131 -0.42 22.79 -5.73
CA HIS A 131 0.21 24.11 -5.74
C HIS A 131 -0.19 24.89 -4.48
N LEU A 132 0.78 25.42 -3.76
CA LEU A 132 0.53 26.25 -2.60
C LEU A 132 0.07 27.64 -3.01
N LYS A 133 -1.11 28.03 -2.54
CA LYS A 133 -1.67 29.38 -2.67
C LYS A 133 -1.96 29.96 -1.29
N GLU A 134 -2.37 31.23 -1.23
CA GLU A 134 -2.65 31.94 0.03
C GLU A 134 -3.65 31.21 0.96
N LYS A 135 -4.64 30.54 0.38
CA LYS A 135 -5.70 29.82 1.15
C LYS A 135 -5.35 28.38 1.47
N GLY A 136 -4.21 27.86 1.02
CA GLY A 136 -3.77 26.46 1.17
C GLY A 136 -3.41 25.79 -0.15
N TRP A 137 -3.35 24.46 -0.14
CA TRP A 137 -3.00 23.66 -1.30
C TRP A 137 -4.18 23.57 -2.27
N ILE A 138 -3.91 23.76 -3.56
CA ILE A 138 -4.87 23.60 -4.65
C ILE A 138 -4.39 22.44 -5.52
N SER A 139 -5.26 21.47 -5.78
CA SER A 139 -4.96 20.36 -6.66
C SER A 139 -4.83 20.83 -8.12
N ILE A 140 -3.80 20.34 -8.80
CA ILE A 140 -3.60 20.53 -10.24
C ILE A 140 -4.06 19.27 -10.95
N GLN A 141 -4.90 19.43 -11.96
CA GLN A 141 -5.34 18.30 -12.78
C GLN A 141 -4.20 17.83 -13.68
N LEU A 142 -3.86 16.56 -13.59
CA LEU A 142 -2.85 15.91 -14.40
C LEU A 142 -3.51 15.06 -15.50
N PRO A 143 -2.91 14.94 -16.68
CA PRO A 143 -3.39 14.02 -17.72
C PRO A 143 -2.93 12.58 -17.44
N THR A 144 -3.20 12.11 -16.20
CA THR A 144 -2.84 10.76 -15.76
C THR A 144 -3.98 9.80 -16.03
N GLU A 145 -3.64 8.57 -16.35
CA GLU A 145 -4.60 7.45 -16.39
C GLU A 145 -4.99 7.03 -14.97
N ASP A 146 -6.13 6.37 -14.84
CA ASP A 146 -6.55 5.82 -13.56
C ASP A 146 -5.49 4.87 -12.98
N ASN A 147 -5.22 5.02 -11.68
CA ASN A 147 -4.21 4.25 -10.93
C ASN A 147 -2.74 4.51 -11.28
N GLU A 148 -2.42 5.60 -11.99
CA GLU A 148 -1.02 5.98 -12.24
C GLU A 148 -0.44 6.71 -11.02
N LEU A 149 0.50 6.06 -10.33
CA LEU A 149 1.13 6.59 -9.12
C LEU A 149 2.26 7.55 -9.46
N ILE A 150 2.24 8.71 -8.83
CA ILE A 150 3.35 9.67 -8.87
C ILE A 150 4.48 9.15 -7.97
N THR A 151 5.70 9.19 -8.48
CA THR A 151 6.90 8.70 -7.81
C THR A 151 7.82 9.81 -7.36
N ASP A 152 7.96 10.89 -8.17
CA ASP A 152 8.83 12.00 -7.84
C ASP A 152 8.43 13.29 -8.56
N LEU A 153 9.00 14.43 -8.11
CA LEU A 153 8.81 15.75 -8.67
C LEU A 153 10.14 16.51 -8.61
N THR A 154 10.54 17.13 -9.71
CA THR A 154 11.72 18.01 -9.74
C THR A 154 11.49 19.21 -10.62
N ILE A 155 12.30 20.24 -10.43
CA ILE A 155 12.35 21.42 -11.30
C ILE A 155 13.81 21.66 -11.72
N TYR A 156 14.01 21.82 -13.00
CA TYR A 156 15.28 22.27 -13.55
C TYR A 156 15.06 23.56 -14.36
N LYS A 157 15.65 24.65 -13.90
CA LYS A 157 15.33 26.00 -14.39
C LYS A 157 13.82 26.23 -14.28
N ASP A 158 13.13 26.47 -15.42
CA ASP A 158 11.68 26.68 -15.47
C ASP A 158 10.90 25.41 -15.89
N THR A 159 11.60 24.30 -16.08
CA THR A 159 10.95 23.04 -16.49
C THR A 159 10.64 22.20 -15.28
N MET A 160 9.36 21.97 -15.02
CA MET A 160 8.88 21.01 -14.03
C MET A 160 8.80 19.62 -14.64
N VAL A 161 9.39 18.65 -13.99
CA VAL A 161 9.32 17.23 -14.37
C VAL A 161 8.67 16.46 -13.24
N LEU A 162 7.51 15.89 -13.52
CA LEU A 162 6.79 14.99 -12.64
C LEU A 162 6.97 13.57 -13.16
N LEU A 163 7.49 12.69 -12.35
CA LEU A 163 7.66 11.29 -12.69
C LEU A 163 6.53 10.47 -12.10
N SER A 164 5.91 9.65 -12.94
CA SER A 164 4.98 8.61 -12.49
C SER A 164 5.62 7.23 -12.64
N ARG A 165 4.85 6.19 -12.33
CA ARG A 165 5.33 4.81 -12.46
C ARG A 165 5.70 4.45 -13.90
N SER A 166 4.95 4.96 -14.89
CA SER A 166 5.08 4.58 -16.30
C SER A 166 5.53 5.72 -17.21
N TYR A 167 5.36 6.98 -16.79
CA TYR A 167 5.56 8.15 -17.64
C TYR A 167 6.30 9.29 -16.93
N ALA A 168 6.86 10.19 -17.70
CA ALA A 168 7.26 11.51 -17.25
C ALA A 168 6.28 12.57 -17.79
N TYR A 169 5.97 13.55 -16.96
CA TYR A 169 5.13 14.69 -17.33
C TYR A 169 5.96 15.96 -17.23
N ILE A 170 6.00 16.72 -18.31
CA ILE A 170 6.76 17.97 -18.38
C ILE A 170 5.80 19.14 -18.47
N SER A 171 6.06 20.18 -17.68
CA SER A 171 5.31 21.42 -17.67
C SER A 171 6.25 22.62 -17.59
N LEU A 172 5.86 23.69 -18.28
CA LEU A 172 6.49 25.00 -18.24
C LEU A 172 5.57 26.02 -17.54
N PRO A 173 6.10 27.14 -17.05
CA PRO A 173 5.27 28.19 -16.49
C PRO A 173 4.11 28.58 -17.41
N PRO A 174 2.91 28.77 -16.90
CA PRO A 174 2.49 28.82 -15.51
C PRO A 174 2.10 27.48 -14.87
N TYR A 175 2.60 26.34 -15.36
CA TYR A 175 2.43 24.97 -14.83
C TYR A 175 0.96 24.49 -14.80
N LYS A 176 0.18 24.91 -15.79
CA LYS A 176 -1.25 24.54 -15.94
C LYS A 176 -1.46 23.36 -16.86
N SER A 177 -0.53 23.10 -17.77
CA SER A 177 -0.60 22.01 -18.73
C SER A 177 0.62 21.11 -18.62
N PHE A 178 0.39 19.81 -18.75
CA PHE A 178 1.43 18.79 -18.65
C PHE A 178 1.47 17.96 -19.92
N ARG A 179 2.65 17.85 -20.51
CA ARG A 179 2.89 16.97 -21.65
C ARG A 179 3.42 15.63 -21.15
N ARG A 180 2.69 14.56 -21.44
CA ARG A 180 3.12 13.18 -21.14
C ARG A 180 4.22 12.75 -22.10
N ILE A 181 5.26 12.14 -21.56
CA ILE A 181 6.38 11.58 -22.30
C ILE A 181 6.56 10.12 -21.87
N GLN A 182 6.64 9.25 -22.85
CA GLN A 182 7.06 7.87 -22.64
C GLN A 182 8.59 7.84 -22.63
N LEU A 183 9.18 7.33 -21.56
CA LEU A 183 10.62 7.19 -21.46
C LEU A 183 11.09 6.07 -22.37
N GLN A 184 12.11 6.36 -23.18
CA GLN A 184 12.75 5.34 -23.98
C GLN A 184 13.61 4.45 -23.09
N ALA A 185 13.62 3.16 -23.39
CA ALA A 185 14.47 2.22 -22.66
C ALA A 185 15.95 2.56 -22.89
N PRO A 186 16.80 2.46 -21.85
CA PRO A 186 18.24 2.62 -22.02
C PRO A 186 18.81 1.57 -22.96
N ASN A 187 19.94 1.89 -23.61
CA ASN A 187 20.71 0.90 -24.36
C ASN A 187 21.05 -0.27 -23.42
N ASN A 188 20.88 -1.50 -23.90
CA ASN A 188 21.06 -2.74 -23.12
C ASN A 188 20.03 -3.01 -22.03
N TYR A 189 18.88 -2.34 -22.04
CA TYR A 189 17.77 -2.67 -21.14
C TYR A 189 17.30 -4.12 -21.38
N LYS A 190 17.34 -4.92 -20.32
CA LYS A 190 16.76 -6.27 -20.33
C LYS A 190 15.30 -6.19 -19.91
N ASN A 191 14.41 -6.65 -20.79
CA ASN A 191 12.97 -6.70 -20.48
C ASN A 191 12.67 -7.91 -19.58
N GLU A 192 13.19 -7.86 -18.36
CA GLU A 192 13.05 -8.92 -17.37
C GLU A 192 12.23 -8.42 -16.18
N VAL A 193 11.44 -9.27 -15.59
CA VAL A 193 10.64 -8.98 -14.39
C VAL A 193 11.05 -9.95 -13.28
N SER A 194 11.25 -9.44 -12.08
CA SER A 194 11.59 -10.25 -10.92
C SER A 194 10.55 -11.37 -10.71
N ILE A 195 11.03 -12.62 -10.61
CA ILE A 195 10.19 -13.77 -10.32
C ILE A 195 9.46 -13.62 -8.96
N PHE A 196 10.13 -13.01 -7.99
CA PHE A 196 9.54 -12.69 -6.68
C PHE A 196 8.28 -11.81 -6.83
N ARG A 197 8.36 -10.77 -7.66
CA ARG A 197 7.22 -9.90 -7.95
C ARG A 197 6.08 -10.67 -8.61
N GLN A 198 6.38 -11.59 -9.52
CA GLN A 198 5.35 -12.41 -10.19
C GLN A 198 4.67 -13.35 -9.20
N ILE A 199 5.43 -14.00 -8.32
CA ILE A 199 4.88 -14.86 -7.27
C ILE A 199 4.00 -14.03 -6.32
N TRP A 200 4.43 -12.81 -5.97
CA TRP A 200 3.63 -11.92 -5.13
C TRP A 200 2.31 -11.51 -5.81
N LEU A 201 2.36 -11.12 -7.10
CA LEU A 201 1.16 -10.77 -7.87
C LEU A 201 0.21 -11.97 -8.01
N LEU A 202 0.74 -13.17 -8.17
CA LEU A 202 -0.04 -14.41 -8.20
C LEU A 202 -0.66 -14.69 -6.83
N HIS A 203 0.12 -14.56 -5.75
CA HIS A 203 -0.33 -14.82 -4.39
C HIS A 203 -1.49 -13.92 -3.96
N CYS A 204 -1.45 -12.64 -4.29
CA CYS A 204 -2.52 -11.69 -3.98
C CYS A 204 -3.61 -11.61 -5.07
N GLY A 205 -3.50 -12.38 -6.16
CA GLY A 205 -4.43 -12.37 -7.28
C GLY A 205 -4.29 -11.18 -8.22
N ALA A 206 -3.45 -10.19 -7.90
CA ALA A 206 -3.30 -8.97 -8.68
C ALA A 206 -2.79 -9.20 -10.11
N LEU A 207 -2.20 -10.38 -10.39
CA LEU A 207 -1.77 -10.79 -11.74
C LEU A 207 -2.96 -10.79 -12.73
N PHE A 208 -4.16 -11.12 -12.24
CA PHE A 208 -5.40 -11.15 -13.03
C PHE A 208 -6.31 -9.94 -12.72
N GLY A 209 -5.73 -8.84 -12.24
CA GLY A 209 -6.45 -7.61 -11.93
C GLY A 209 -7.49 -7.77 -10.81
N THR A 210 -8.61 -7.07 -10.96
CA THR A 210 -9.70 -7.06 -9.96
C THR A 210 -10.36 -8.44 -9.81
N ILE A 211 -10.52 -9.18 -10.91
CA ILE A 211 -11.12 -10.52 -10.88
C ILE A 211 -10.25 -11.48 -10.08
N GLY A 212 -8.93 -11.43 -10.28
CA GLY A 212 -8.01 -12.27 -9.52
C GLY A 212 -8.03 -11.96 -8.02
N LYS A 213 -8.09 -10.69 -7.64
CA LYS A 213 -8.24 -10.29 -6.23
C LYS A 213 -9.53 -10.82 -5.62
N LEU A 214 -10.66 -10.72 -6.34
CA LEU A 214 -11.95 -11.24 -5.89
C LEU A 214 -11.91 -12.76 -5.69
N ILE A 215 -11.26 -13.50 -6.60
CA ILE A 215 -11.07 -14.95 -6.43
C ILE A 215 -10.29 -15.25 -5.16
N MET A 216 -9.21 -14.49 -4.87
CA MET A 216 -8.41 -14.68 -3.66
C MET A 216 -9.21 -14.38 -2.38
N ASP A 217 -10.07 -13.36 -2.41
CA ASP A 217 -10.96 -13.05 -1.29
C ASP A 217 -11.97 -14.18 -1.04
N ILE A 218 -12.57 -14.73 -2.09
CA ILE A 218 -13.49 -15.89 -2.01
C ILE A 218 -12.77 -17.09 -1.41
N VAL A 219 -11.53 -17.37 -1.82
CA VAL A 219 -10.74 -18.47 -1.25
C VAL A 219 -10.40 -18.21 0.23
N GLY A 220 -10.05 -16.98 0.59
CA GLY A 220 -9.83 -16.58 1.99
C GLY A 220 -11.09 -16.79 2.87
N LEU A 221 -12.26 -16.41 2.36
CA LEU A 221 -13.54 -16.64 3.03
C LEU A 221 -13.89 -18.13 3.13
N ALA A 222 -13.65 -18.90 2.07
CA ALA A 222 -13.87 -20.34 2.08
C ALA A 222 -12.96 -21.06 3.10
N LEU A 223 -11.68 -20.68 3.19
CA LEU A 223 -10.75 -21.19 4.20
C LEU A 223 -11.20 -20.82 5.62
N SER A 224 -11.67 -19.58 5.82
CA SER A 224 -12.24 -19.17 7.11
C SER A 224 -13.47 -20.01 7.48
N ALA A 225 -14.36 -20.25 6.52
CA ALA A 225 -15.52 -21.12 6.73
C ALA A 225 -15.11 -22.57 7.03
N LEU A 226 -14.07 -23.10 6.37
CA LEU A 226 -13.51 -24.42 6.68
C LEU A 226 -12.98 -24.49 8.11
N CYS A 227 -12.26 -23.46 8.57
CA CYS A 227 -11.77 -23.39 9.95
C CYS A 227 -12.93 -23.35 10.95
N ILE A 228 -13.92 -22.49 10.74
CA ILE A 228 -15.09 -22.34 11.62
C ILE A 228 -15.90 -23.64 11.67
N THR A 229 -16.20 -24.24 10.51
CA THR A 229 -16.94 -25.49 10.44
C THR A 229 -16.17 -26.65 11.04
N GLY A 230 -14.83 -26.68 10.88
CA GLY A 230 -13.96 -27.68 11.49
C GLY A 230 -13.95 -27.60 13.02
N ILE A 231 -13.84 -26.39 13.58
CA ILE A 231 -13.93 -26.15 15.03
C ILE A 231 -15.32 -26.51 15.55
N TRP A 232 -16.37 -26.05 14.88
CA TRP A 232 -17.75 -26.35 15.28
C TRP A 232 -18.04 -27.84 15.26
N PHE A 233 -17.59 -28.56 14.22
CA PHE A 233 -17.72 -30.01 14.12
C PHE A 233 -17.04 -30.75 15.27
N TRP A 234 -15.94 -30.17 15.79
CA TRP A 234 -15.25 -30.76 16.94
C TRP A 234 -16.11 -30.75 18.21
N PHE A 235 -16.86 -29.65 18.46
CA PHE A 235 -17.75 -29.53 19.62
C PHE A 235 -19.09 -30.23 19.38
N ASN A 236 -19.61 -30.19 18.15
CA ASN A 236 -20.94 -30.68 17.82
C ASN A 236 -20.94 -31.43 16.48
N PRO A 237 -20.62 -32.75 16.50
CA PRO A 237 -20.48 -33.54 15.27
C PRO A 237 -21.85 -33.81 14.62
N ARG A 238 -22.16 -33.04 13.56
CA ARG A 238 -23.35 -33.20 12.73
C ARG A 238 -22.99 -33.67 11.33
N LYS A 239 -23.66 -34.68 10.76
CA LYS A 239 -23.40 -35.19 9.40
C LYS A 239 -23.47 -34.07 8.33
N ARG A 240 -24.48 -33.21 8.42
CA ARG A 240 -24.67 -32.11 7.48
C ARG A 240 -23.49 -31.15 7.45
N LEU A 241 -22.95 -30.78 8.61
CA LEU A 241 -21.81 -29.89 8.73
C LEU A 241 -20.53 -30.50 8.14
N MET A 242 -20.34 -31.82 8.35
CA MET A 242 -19.24 -32.57 7.77
C MET A 242 -19.32 -32.60 6.23
N THR A 243 -20.52 -32.75 5.67
CA THR A 243 -20.72 -32.72 4.21
C THR A 243 -20.34 -31.36 3.61
N TRP A 244 -20.73 -30.26 4.26
CA TRP A 244 -20.33 -28.91 3.86
C TRP A 244 -18.82 -28.70 3.95
N HIS A 245 -18.20 -29.07 5.07
CA HIS A 245 -16.76 -28.98 5.27
C HIS A 245 -15.98 -29.76 4.19
N ASP A 246 -16.37 -31.01 3.93
CA ASP A 246 -15.75 -31.87 2.91
C ASP A 246 -15.97 -31.30 1.50
N GLY A 247 -17.18 -30.80 1.18
CA GLY A 247 -17.48 -30.17 -0.11
C GLY A 247 -16.64 -28.93 -0.37
N ILE A 248 -16.67 -27.95 0.53
CA ILE A 248 -15.89 -26.72 0.39
C ILE A 248 -14.39 -27.06 0.23
N GLY A 249 -13.86 -27.97 1.07
CA GLY A 249 -12.47 -28.38 1.02
C GLY A 249 -12.06 -28.96 -0.32
N ARG A 250 -12.90 -29.81 -0.94
CA ARG A 250 -12.62 -30.40 -2.26
C ARG A 250 -12.60 -29.37 -3.37
N TYR A 251 -13.55 -28.44 -3.38
CA TYR A 251 -13.63 -27.39 -4.42
C TYR A 251 -12.51 -26.36 -4.31
N THR A 252 -12.01 -26.10 -3.11
CA THR A 252 -10.98 -25.05 -2.90
C THR A 252 -9.56 -25.60 -2.85
N ILE A 253 -9.33 -26.92 -2.85
CA ILE A 253 -8.04 -27.55 -2.56
C ILE A 253 -6.91 -27.04 -3.48
N ILE A 254 -7.16 -26.92 -4.79
CA ILE A 254 -6.15 -26.52 -5.76
C ILE A 254 -5.70 -25.07 -5.51
N LEU A 255 -6.67 -24.16 -5.33
CA LEU A 255 -6.38 -22.76 -5.05
C LEU A 255 -5.73 -22.58 -3.67
N THR A 256 -6.15 -23.36 -2.68
CA THR A 256 -5.53 -23.36 -1.34
C THR A 256 -4.06 -23.79 -1.41
N LEU A 257 -3.76 -24.85 -2.15
CA LEU A 257 -2.37 -25.31 -2.33
C LEU A 257 -1.53 -24.27 -3.06
N LEU A 258 -2.07 -23.62 -4.10
CA LEU A 258 -1.40 -22.56 -4.83
C LEU A 258 -1.06 -21.38 -3.92
N ILE A 259 -2.04 -20.89 -3.12
CA ILE A 259 -1.83 -19.79 -2.19
C ILE A 259 -0.80 -20.17 -1.11
N THR A 260 -0.90 -21.38 -0.57
CA THR A 260 0.04 -21.85 0.46
C THR A 260 1.46 -21.92 -0.10
N PHE A 261 1.64 -22.49 -1.29
CA PHE A 261 2.94 -22.60 -1.94
C PHE A 261 3.53 -21.22 -2.27
N THR A 262 2.74 -20.33 -2.89
CA THR A 262 3.21 -18.97 -3.20
C THR A 262 3.52 -18.17 -1.93
N GLY A 263 2.71 -18.31 -0.88
CA GLY A 263 2.99 -17.70 0.42
C GLY A 263 4.27 -18.22 1.08
N TRP A 264 4.57 -19.50 0.91
CA TRP A 264 5.83 -20.09 1.37
C TRP A 264 7.03 -19.51 0.62
N CYS A 265 6.95 -19.37 -0.71
CA CYS A 265 7.99 -18.77 -1.55
C CYS A 265 8.27 -17.30 -1.20
N LEU A 266 7.29 -16.58 -0.64
CA LEU A 266 7.41 -15.18 -0.23
C LEU A 266 8.05 -14.97 1.15
N ARG A 267 8.38 -16.04 1.87
CA ARG A 267 8.97 -15.94 3.22
C ARG A 267 10.50 -16.10 3.20
N PRO A 268 11.22 -15.39 4.11
CA PRO A 268 12.62 -15.71 4.36
C PRO A 268 12.76 -17.20 4.80
N PRO A 269 13.79 -17.94 4.38
CA PRO A 269 14.99 -17.51 3.63
C PRO A 269 14.83 -17.55 2.11
N LEU A 270 13.66 -17.87 1.56
CA LEU A 270 13.46 -17.94 0.10
C LEU A 270 13.33 -16.55 -0.53
N MET A 271 13.03 -15.52 0.26
CA MET A 271 13.22 -14.12 -0.12
C MET A 271 14.72 -13.81 -0.13
N ILE A 272 15.40 -14.25 -1.16
CA ILE A 272 16.78 -13.80 -1.41
C ILE A 272 16.68 -12.42 -2.06
N PRO A 273 17.40 -11.40 -1.52
CA PRO A 273 17.36 -10.04 -2.05
C PRO A 273 17.90 -9.96 -3.48
#